data_b89c462b8087aa5d6ec40d2d762d37bb
#
_entry.id   b89c462b8087aa5d6ec40d2d762d37bb
#
_cell.length_a   1.000
_cell.length_b   1.000
_cell.length_c   1.000
_cell.angle_alpha   90.00
_cell.angle_beta   90.00
_cell.angle_gamma   90.00
#
_symmetry.space_group_name_H-M   'P 1'
#
loop_
_entity.id
_entity.type
_entity.pdbx_description
1 polymer ?
#
loop_
_entity_poly.entity_id
_entity_poly.type
_entity_poly.pdbx_seq_one_letter_code
_entity_poly.pdbx_strand_id
1 'polypeptide(L)'
;RLEVLFAEAEYVASVVHAKVLGTEHVLYAILHDGNALATRILERVGFSYEDKKDQVKIAALRRNLEERAGWTRENLKALRQRHRTVSDKQNSMANMMGMPQTPSGGLEDYTHDLTEQARSGKLEPVIGRDKEISRMIQILSRKTKNNPVLVGDAGVGKTALALGLAQRIASGDVPAEMAKMRVLELDLMNVVAGTRFRGDFEERMNNIIKDIEEDGKVILFIDELHTIMGSGSGIDSTLDAANILKPALARGTLRTVGATTQEEYQKHIEKDAALSRRFAKVTIEEPSLADSMTILQGLKATYEKHHRVQITDEAVETAVKMAHR
;
A
#
# COMPACT_ATOMS: atom_id res chain seq x y z
N ARG A 1 -6.09 16.87 29.36
CA ARG A 1 -7.00 15.93 28.62
C ARG A 1 -8.44 16.48 28.51
N LEU A 2 -9.03 17.04 29.58
CA LEU A 2 -10.30 17.76 29.51
C LEU A 2 -10.19 19.04 28.68
N GLU A 3 -9.09 19.77 28.81
CA GLU A 3 -8.78 20.97 28.02
C GLU A 3 -8.83 20.71 26.51
N VAL A 4 -8.33 19.58 26.05
CA VAL A 4 -8.36 19.20 24.62
C VAL A 4 -9.81 18.95 24.15
N LEU A 5 -10.62 18.29 24.96
CA LEU A 5 -12.03 18.05 24.63
C LEU A 5 -12.83 19.34 24.57
N PHE A 6 -12.61 20.24 25.52
CA PHE A 6 -13.27 21.54 25.53
C PHE A 6 -12.79 22.44 24.38
N ALA A 7 -11.50 22.43 24.05
CA ALA A 7 -10.97 23.17 22.90
C ALA A 7 -11.59 22.68 21.58
N GLU A 8 -11.83 21.37 21.46
CA GLU A 8 -12.52 20.79 20.29
C GLU A 8 -14.00 21.20 20.27
N ALA A 9 -14.68 21.16 21.42
CA ALA A 9 -16.07 21.58 21.52
C ALA A 9 -16.24 23.10 21.24
N GLU A 10 -15.32 23.94 21.69
CA GLU A 10 -15.28 25.38 21.37
C GLU A 10 -15.09 25.63 19.87
N TYR A 11 -14.26 24.84 19.25
CA TYR A 11 -14.09 24.93 17.81
C TYR A 11 -15.36 24.50 17.07
N VAL A 12 -16.00 23.39 17.45
CA VAL A 12 -17.29 23.01 16.88
C VAL A 12 -18.30 24.14 17.00
N ALA A 13 -18.42 24.75 18.18
CA ALA A 13 -19.29 25.90 18.42
C ALA A 13 -18.97 27.09 17.50
N SER A 14 -17.68 27.38 17.26
CA SER A 14 -17.25 28.46 16.38
C SER A 14 -17.62 28.22 14.93
N VAL A 15 -17.47 26.98 14.42
CA VAL A 15 -17.77 26.61 13.03
C VAL A 15 -19.27 26.65 12.76
N VAL A 16 -20.08 26.28 13.73
CA VAL A 16 -21.54 26.33 13.59
C VAL A 16 -22.12 27.71 13.98
N HIS A 17 -21.26 28.70 14.26
CA HIS A 17 -21.63 30.06 14.67
C HIS A 17 -22.55 30.11 15.91
N ALA A 18 -22.34 29.19 16.85
CA ALA A 18 -23.05 29.18 18.10
C ALA A 18 -22.58 30.35 19.01
N LYS A 19 -23.52 31.01 19.65
CA LYS A 19 -23.24 32.11 20.60
C LYS A 19 -22.69 31.63 21.94
N VAL A 20 -22.97 30.38 22.27
CA VAL A 20 -22.62 29.77 23.57
C VAL A 20 -22.20 28.32 23.30
N LEU A 21 -21.23 27.84 24.08
CA LEU A 21 -20.83 26.43 24.07
C LEU A 21 -21.95 25.60 24.74
N GLY A 22 -22.64 24.83 23.92
CA GLY A 22 -23.73 23.93 24.39
C GLY A 22 -23.25 22.47 24.55
N THR A 23 -24.11 21.67 25.17
CA THR A 23 -23.86 20.23 25.39
C THR A 23 -23.77 19.47 24.09
N GLU A 24 -24.42 19.93 23.03
CA GLU A 24 -24.37 19.36 21.68
C GLU A 24 -22.93 19.45 21.06
N HIS A 25 -22.20 20.53 21.31
CA HIS A 25 -20.85 20.72 20.84
C HIS A 25 -19.88 19.77 21.57
N VAL A 26 -20.05 19.62 22.87
CA VAL A 26 -19.24 18.69 23.69
C VAL A 26 -19.55 17.24 23.30
N LEU A 27 -20.84 16.91 23.12
CA LEU A 27 -21.22 15.57 22.69
C LEU A 27 -20.69 15.23 21.30
N TYR A 28 -20.75 16.19 20.38
CA TYR A 28 -20.17 16.00 19.05
C TYR A 28 -18.66 15.76 19.11
N ALA A 29 -17.92 16.52 19.92
CA ALA A 29 -16.49 16.31 20.13
C ALA A 29 -16.21 14.91 20.70
N ILE A 30 -17.01 14.40 21.65
CA ILE A 30 -16.89 13.04 22.18
C ILE A 30 -17.17 11.99 21.12
N LEU A 31 -18.20 12.16 20.31
CA LEU A 31 -18.60 11.17 19.29
C LEU A 31 -17.70 11.18 18.05
N HIS A 32 -16.93 12.24 17.87
CA HIS A 32 -16.12 12.42 16.65
C HIS A 32 -14.63 12.13 16.85
N ASP A 33 -14.07 12.45 18.01
CA ASP A 33 -12.62 12.53 18.18
C ASP A 33 -11.95 11.19 18.54
N GLY A 34 -12.68 10.15 18.96
CA GLY A 34 -12.07 8.84 19.28
C GLY A 34 -10.86 8.88 20.22
N ASN A 35 -10.57 10.04 20.86
CA ASN A 35 -9.42 10.17 21.76
C ASN A 35 -9.60 9.35 23.04
N ALA A 36 -8.49 9.12 23.77
CA ALA A 36 -8.50 8.28 24.98
C ALA A 36 -9.47 8.72 26.08
N LEU A 37 -9.94 9.97 26.09
CA LEU A 37 -10.96 10.46 27.02
C LEU A 37 -12.37 10.18 26.49
N ALA A 38 -12.62 10.47 25.22
CA ALA A 38 -13.89 10.18 24.55
C ALA A 38 -14.20 8.68 24.59
N THR A 39 -13.21 7.83 24.29
CA THR A 39 -13.30 6.37 24.37
C THR A 39 -13.72 5.93 25.77
N ARG A 40 -13.05 6.42 26.82
CA ARG A 40 -13.41 6.09 28.21
C ARG A 40 -14.80 6.56 28.63
N ILE A 41 -15.26 7.70 28.13
CA ILE A 41 -16.61 8.21 28.40
C ILE A 41 -17.63 7.27 27.75
N LEU A 42 -17.43 6.90 26.49
CA LEU A 42 -18.33 6.00 25.75
C LEU A 42 -18.34 4.59 26.33
N GLU A 43 -17.20 4.04 26.74
CA GLU A 43 -17.10 2.75 27.40
C GLU A 43 -17.90 2.73 28.72
N ARG A 44 -17.87 3.80 29.50
CA ARG A 44 -18.66 3.91 30.74
C ARG A 44 -20.17 3.92 30.52
N VAL A 45 -20.62 4.33 29.34
CA VAL A 45 -22.05 4.30 28.97
C VAL A 45 -22.41 3.10 28.10
N GLY A 46 -21.47 2.13 27.96
CA GLY A 46 -21.73 0.84 27.35
C GLY A 46 -21.51 0.83 25.83
N PHE A 47 -20.76 1.77 25.28
CA PHE A 47 -20.35 1.76 23.87
C PHE A 47 -18.85 1.49 23.75
N SER A 48 -18.46 0.61 22.83
CA SER A 48 -17.07 0.38 22.48
C SER A 48 -16.75 0.89 21.08
N TYR A 49 -15.67 1.67 20.94
CA TYR A 49 -15.14 2.05 19.63
C TYR A 49 -14.61 0.86 18.84
N GLU A 50 -14.26 -0.24 19.49
CA GLU A 50 -13.73 -1.45 18.86
C GLU A 50 -14.83 -2.37 18.33
N ASP A 51 -16.08 -2.28 18.87
CA ASP A 51 -17.20 -3.08 18.40
C ASP A 51 -17.87 -2.44 17.17
N LYS A 52 -17.88 -3.15 16.03
CA LYS A 52 -18.53 -2.69 14.79
C LYS A 52 -19.99 -2.32 14.94
N LYS A 53 -20.75 -3.01 15.82
CA LYS A 53 -22.16 -2.69 16.08
C LYS A 53 -22.29 -1.36 16.82
N ASP A 54 -21.38 -1.10 17.74
CA ASP A 54 -21.37 0.14 18.49
C ASP A 54 -20.85 1.32 17.66
N GLN A 55 -19.89 1.10 16.76
CA GLN A 55 -19.48 2.11 15.76
C GLN A 55 -20.65 2.57 14.88
N VAL A 56 -21.51 1.64 14.45
CA VAL A 56 -22.73 1.99 13.70
C VAL A 56 -23.68 2.81 14.56
N LYS A 57 -23.86 2.47 15.86
CA LYS A 57 -24.69 3.23 16.78
C LYS A 57 -24.11 4.62 17.06
N ILE A 58 -22.80 4.73 17.29
CA ILE A 58 -22.10 6.01 17.47
C ILE A 58 -22.27 6.90 16.24
N ALA A 59 -22.11 6.35 15.03
CA ALA A 59 -22.34 7.08 13.79
C ALA A 59 -23.80 7.52 13.61
N ALA A 60 -24.76 6.71 14.05
CA ALA A 60 -26.19 7.06 14.04
C ALA A 60 -26.51 8.16 15.05
N LEU A 61 -25.94 8.09 16.27
CA LEU A 61 -26.07 9.12 17.29
C LEU A 61 -25.51 10.46 16.80
N ARG A 62 -24.37 10.44 16.14
CA ARG A 62 -23.75 11.64 15.56
C ARG A 62 -24.64 12.27 14.50
N ARG A 63 -25.18 11.49 13.55
CA ARG A 63 -26.13 12.01 12.55
C ARG A 63 -27.39 12.61 13.18
N ASN A 64 -27.94 11.96 14.19
CA ASN A 64 -29.12 12.45 14.92
C ASN A 64 -28.81 13.78 15.61
N LEU A 65 -27.59 13.92 16.13
CA LEU A 65 -27.13 15.16 16.77
C LEU A 65 -26.97 16.28 15.73
N GLU A 66 -26.35 15.99 14.58
CA GLU A 66 -26.17 16.91 13.46
C GLU A 66 -27.53 17.43 12.94
N GLU A 67 -28.51 16.54 12.79
CA GLU A 67 -29.88 16.87 12.37
C GLU A 67 -30.63 17.72 13.40
N ARG A 68 -30.61 17.35 14.69
CA ARG A 68 -31.27 18.08 15.76
C ARG A 68 -30.67 19.45 16.04
N ALA A 69 -29.35 19.56 15.91
CA ALA A 69 -28.63 20.83 16.05
C ALA A 69 -28.84 21.76 14.86
N GLY A 70 -29.44 21.29 13.75
CA GLY A 70 -29.73 22.11 12.58
C GLY A 70 -28.46 22.54 11.81
N TRP A 71 -27.38 21.80 11.93
CA TRP A 71 -26.11 22.16 11.30
C TRP A 71 -26.15 21.99 9.78
N THR A 72 -25.65 22.99 9.07
CA THR A 72 -25.66 23.00 7.59
C THR A 72 -24.61 22.05 7.02
N ARG A 73 -24.81 21.66 5.74
CA ARG A 73 -23.81 20.85 5.02
C ARG A 73 -22.44 21.54 4.96
N GLU A 74 -22.39 22.86 4.91
CA GLU A 74 -21.14 23.65 4.88
C GLU A 74 -20.43 23.57 6.23
N ASN A 75 -21.15 23.72 7.35
CA ASN A 75 -20.61 23.53 8.70
C ASN A 75 -20.00 22.15 8.88
N LEU A 76 -20.72 21.11 8.48
CA LEU A 76 -20.25 19.72 8.56
C LEU A 76 -19.04 19.45 7.66
N LYS A 77 -18.96 20.09 6.48
CA LYS A 77 -17.81 20.00 5.59
C LYS A 77 -16.57 20.66 6.22
N ALA A 78 -16.73 21.83 6.83
CA ALA A 78 -15.67 22.53 7.51
C ALA A 78 -15.13 21.76 8.73
N LEU A 79 -16.01 21.15 9.52
CA LEU A 79 -15.65 20.29 10.65
C LEU A 79 -14.84 19.07 10.19
N ARG A 80 -15.23 18.43 9.10
CA ARG A 80 -14.50 17.27 8.53
C ARG A 80 -13.15 17.63 7.89
N GLN A 81 -13.02 18.83 7.32
CA GLN A 81 -11.77 19.31 6.72
C GLN A 81 -10.69 19.58 7.78
N ARG A 82 -11.05 20.09 8.96
CA ARG A 82 -10.06 20.35 10.02
C ARG A 82 -9.42 19.06 10.55
N HIS A 83 -10.18 17.99 10.68
CA HIS A 83 -9.60 16.72 11.14
C HIS A 83 -8.48 16.24 10.23
N ARG A 84 -8.59 16.47 8.92
CA ARG A 84 -7.47 16.22 7.98
C ARG A 84 -6.28 17.13 8.27
N THR A 85 -6.49 18.44 8.44
CA THR A 85 -5.39 19.41 8.66
C THR A 85 -4.79 19.35 10.06
N VAL A 86 -5.51 18.91 11.08
CA VAL A 86 -4.98 18.71 12.45
C VAL A 86 -4.14 17.46 12.51
N SER A 87 -4.55 16.40 11.83
CA SER A 87 -3.73 15.18 11.64
C SER A 87 -2.41 15.53 10.95
N ASP A 88 -2.45 16.33 9.87
CA ASP A 88 -1.26 16.76 9.14
C ASP A 88 -0.33 17.65 9.98
N LYS A 89 -0.87 18.53 10.84
CA LYS A 89 -0.07 19.38 11.75
C LYS A 89 0.48 18.60 12.95
N GLN A 90 -0.22 17.65 13.50
CA GLN A 90 0.30 16.74 14.53
C GLN A 90 1.43 15.88 13.97
N ASN A 91 1.32 15.42 12.73
CA ASN A 91 2.38 14.72 12.03
C ASN A 91 3.61 15.61 11.80
N SER A 92 3.43 16.88 11.44
CA SER A 92 4.54 17.84 11.29
C SER A 92 5.24 18.16 12.61
N MET A 93 4.50 18.25 13.72
CA MET A 93 5.06 18.53 15.05
C MET A 93 5.75 17.29 15.67
N ALA A 94 5.24 16.09 15.40
CA ALA A 94 5.85 14.82 15.80
C ALA A 94 7.17 14.58 15.04
N ASN A 95 7.24 14.96 13.75
CA ASN A 95 8.48 14.97 12.96
C ASN A 95 9.56 15.89 13.57
N MET A 96 9.14 17.03 14.11
CA MET A 96 10.08 17.99 14.74
C MET A 96 10.60 17.51 16.11
N MET A 97 9.86 16.61 16.78
CA MET A 97 10.22 16.05 18.10
C MET A 97 10.82 14.64 18.04
N GLY A 98 11.05 14.07 16.87
CA GLY A 98 11.66 12.73 16.71
C GLY A 98 10.83 11.59 17.30
N MET A 99 9.52 11.78 17.49
CA MET A 99 8.63 10.70 17.91
C MET A 99 8.26 9.81 16.72
N PRO A 100 8.27 8.47 16.86
CA PRO A 100 7.82 7.59 15.79
C PRO A 100 6.32 7.84 15.54
N GLN A 101 6.02 8.25 14.30
CA GLN A 101 4.66 8.48 13.87
C GLN A 101 3.92 7.16 13.70
N THR A 102 2.68 7.10 14.19
CA THR A 102 1.71 6.15 13.67
C THR A 102 1.14 6.79 12.39
N PRO A 103 1.46 6.26 11.20
CA PRO A 103 0.90 6.78 9.97
C PRO A 103 -0.61 6.45 9.94
N SER A 104 -1.44 7.45 10.10
CA SER A 104 -2.85 7.41 9.66
C SER A 104 -2.90 7.80 8.18
N GLY A 105 -1.98 7.24 7.40
CA GLY A 105 -1.72 7.64 6.04
C GLY A 105 -2.69 7.02 5.04
N GLY A 106 -2.90 7.70 3.93
CA GLY A 106 -3.54 7.16 2.73
C GLY A 106 -2.64 6.13 2.03
N LEU A 107 -3.13 5.55 0.95
CA LEU A 107 -2.41 4.57 0.12
C LEU A 107 -0.97 5.01 -0.23
N GLU A 108 -0.74 6.31 -0.41
CA GLU A 108 0.56 6.90 -0.80
C GLU A 108 1.64 6.78 0.29
N ASP A 109 1.26 6.68 1.56
CA ASP A 109 2.23 6.54 2.67
C ASP A 109 2.76 5.11 2.82
N TYR A 110 2.05 4.14 2.23
CA TYR A 110 2.37 2.72 2.30
C TYR A 110 2.79 2.12 0.96
N THR A 111 2.87 2.93 -0.10
CA THR A 111 3.19 2.45 -1.43
C THR A 111 4.13 3.40 -2.17
N HIS A 112 4.94 2.84 -3.07
CA HIS A 112 5.76 3.60 -4.01
C HIS A 112 5.15 3.49 -5.41
N ASP A 113 4.78 4.64 -6.03
CA ASP A 113 4.27 4.65 -7.40
C ASP A 113 5.40 4.48 -8.41
N LEU A 114 5.59 3.23 -8.88
CA LEU A 114 6.61 2.89 -9.87
C LEU A 114 6.29 3.51 -11.24
N THR A 115 5.02 3.67 -11.57
CA THR A 115 4.61 4.26 -12.86
C THR A 115 4.91 5.75 -12.91
N GLU A 116 4.72 6.47 -11.82
CA GLU A 116 5.10 7.87 -11.72
C GLU A 116 6.63 8.04 -11.73
N GLN A 117 7.36 7.15 -11.07
CA GLN A 117 8.83 7.12 -11.15
C GLN A 117 9.31 6.87 -12.59
N ALA A 118 8.63 5.96 -13.32
CA ALA A 118 8.93 5.71 -14.73
C ALA A 118 8.68 6.95 -15.59
N ARG A 119 7.55 7.63 -15.41
CA ARG A 119 7.21 8.87 -16.15
C ARG A 119 8.19 10.00 -15.88
N SER A 120 8.67 10.11 -14.65
CA SER A 120 9.66 11.11 -14.25
C SER A 120 11.10 10.75 -14.64
N GLY A 121 11.33 9.61 -15.29
CA GLY A 121 12.68 9.15 -15.73
C GLY A 121 13.61 8.78 -14.58
N LYS A 122 13.07 8.44 -13.40
CA LYS A 122 13.85 8.07 -12.21
C LYS A 122 14.22 6.59 -12.20
N LEU A 123 13.57 5.76 -13.02
CA LEU A 123 13.87 4.34 -13.08
C LEU A 123 14.96 4.04 -14.09
N GLU A 124 15.83 3.12 -13.72
CA GLU A 124 16.82 2.55 -14.67
C GLU A 124 16.10 1.70 -15.74
N PRO A 125 16.59 1.69 -16.99
CA PRO A 125 15.98 0.92 -18.05
C PRO A 125 16.06 -0.59 -17.75
N VAL A 126 14.96 -1.29 -17.92
CA VAL A 126 14.92 -2.76 -17.80
C VAL A 126 15.20 -3.37 -19.18
N ILE A 127 16.23 -4.19 -19.25
CA ILE A 127 16.78 -4.72 -20.50
C ILE A 127 16.71 -6.24 -20.48
N GLY A 128 16.40 -6.84 -21.63
CA GLY A 128 16.49 -8.30 -21.85
C GLY A 128 15.38 -9.12 -21.17
N ARG A 129 14.30 -8.47 -20.69
CA ARG A 129 13.18 -9.14 -20.00
C ARG A 129 11.82 -8.98 -20.70
N ASP A 130 11.83 -8.73 -22.00
CA ASP A 130 10.61 -8.46 -22.77
C ASP A 130 9.63 -9.61 -22.79
N LYS A 131 10.10 -10.85 -22.79
CA LYS A 131 9.25 -12.06 -22.80
C LYS A 131 8.49 -12.20 -21.48
N GLU A 132 9.17 -12.04 -20.37
CA GLU A 132 8.58 -12.15 -19.03
C GLU A 132 7.60 -11.02 -18.75
N ILE A 133 7.95 -9.78 -19.12
CA ILE A 133 7.04 -8.62 -18.99
C ILE A 133 5.80 -8.82 -19.87
N SER A 134 5.95 -9.24 -21.11
CA SER A 134 4.82 -9.54 -22.00
C SER A 134 3.95 -10.66 -21.44
N ARG A 135 4.55 -11.66 -20.80
CA ARG A 135 3.80 -12.72 -20.12
C ARG A 135 3.01 -12.20 -18.93
N MET A 136 3.58 -11.30 -18.12
CA MET A 136 2.87 -10.64 -17.01
C MET A 136 1.67 -9.85 -17.52
N ILE A 137 1.84 -9.05 -18.59
CA ILE A 137 0.78 -8.27 -19.23
C ILE A 137 -0.35 -9.18 -19.71
N GLN A 138 -0.02 -10.30 -20.36
CA GLN A 138 -1.01 -11.30 -20.79
C GLN A 138 -1.80 -11.89 -19.63
N ILE A 139 -1.14 -12.16 -18.49
CA ILE A 139 -1.81 -12.70 -17.31
C ILE A 139 -2.71 -11.64 -16.69
N LEU A 140 -2.23 -10.41 -16.50
CA LEU A 140 -3.00 -9.29 -15.94
C LEU A 140 -4.26 -8.95 -16.75
N SER A 141 -4.24 -9.24 -18.06
CA SER A 141 -5.38 -9.02 -18.96
C SER A 141 -6.44 -10.14 -18.95
N ARG A 142 -6.24 -11.22 -18.19
CA ARG A 142 -7.19 -12.32 -18.08
C ARG A 142 -8.38 -11.96 -17.19
N LYS A 143 -9.53 -12.61 -17.43
CA LYS A 143 -10.71 -12.51 -16.55
C LYS A 143 -10.55 -13.25 -15.21
N THR A 144 -9.80 -14.34 -15.24
CA THR A 144 -9.55 -15.21 -14.07
C THR A 144 -8.09 -15.59 -14.04
N LYS A 145 -7.57 -15.86 -12.84
CA LYS A 145 -6.15 -16.17 -12.63
C LYS A 145 -5.24 -15.08 -13.23
N ASN A 146 -5.65 -13.84 -12.96
CA ASN A 146 -5.07 -12.61 -13.51
C ASN A 146 -3.98 -11.98 -12.64
N ASN A 147 -3.51 -12.67 -11.61
CA ASN A 147 -2.43 -12.22 -10.74
C ASN A 147 -1.16 -13.02 -11.03
N PRO A 148 -0.14 -12.45 -11.70
CA PRO A 148 1.14 -13.14 -11.90
C PRO A 148 1.93 -13.22 -10.59
N VAL A 149 2.59 -14.36 -10.37
CA VAL A 149 3.63 -14.51 -9.35
C VAL A 149 4.95 -14.80 -10.05
N LEU A 150 5.92 -13.91 -9.85
CA LEU A 150 7.29 -14.04 -10.33
C LEU A 150 8.04 -14.98 -9.39
N VAL A 151 8.43 -16.13 -9.90
CA VAL A 151 9.06 -17.18 -9.12
C VAL A 151 10.46 -17.46 -9.67
N GLY A 152 11.48 -17.29 -8.86
CA GLY A 152 12.87 -17.51 -9.21
C GLY A 152 13.80 -17.28 -8.03
N ASP A 153 15.06 -17.62 -8.16
CA ASP A 153 16.05 -17.49 -7.11
C ASP A 153 16.29 -16.02 -6.71
N ALA A 154 16.94 -15.81 -5.57
CA ALA A 154 17.31 -14.47 -5.13
C ALA A 154 18.25 -13.83 -6.16
N GLY A 155 18.06 -12.53 -6.45
CA GLY A 155 18.95 -11.78 -7.35
C GLY A 155 18.70 -11.95 -8.86
N VAL A 156 17.77 -12.82 -9.31
CA VAL A 156 17.51 -13.01 -10.76
C VAL A 156 16.78 -11.83 -11.43
N GLY A 157 16.42 -10.79 -10.68
CA GLY A 157 15.79 -9.57 -11.21
C GLY A 157 14.27 -9.57 -11.19
N LYS A 158 13.62 -10.22 -10.22
CA LYS A 158 12.15 -10.22 -10.09
C LYS A 158 11.57 -8.81 -9.91
N THR A 159 12.18 -8.00 -9.06
CA THR A 159 11.79 -6.60 -8.83
C THR A 159 11.96 -5.75 -10.08
N ALA A 160 13.02 -5.99 -10.88
CA ALA A 160 13.23 -5.31 -12.16
C ALA A 160 12.06 -5.53 -13.14
N LEU A 161 11.40 -6.69 -13.11
CA LEU A 161 10.23 -6.94 -13.96
C LEU A 161 9.03 -6.07 -13.60
N ALA A 162 8.82 -5.76 -12.30
CA ALA A 162 7.79 -4.81 -11.89
C ALA A 162 8.11 -3.37 -12.38
N LEU A 163 9.41 -2.98 -12.32
CA LEU A 163 9.87 -1.72 -12.89
C LEU A 163 9.66 -1.67 -14.41
N GLY A 164 9.97 -2.76 -15.11
CA GLY A 164 9.75 -2.87 -16.55
C GLY A 164 8.28 -2.82 -16.95
N LEU A 165 7.38 -3.41 -16.15
CA LEU A 165 5.93 -3.28 -16.34
C LEU A 165 5.49 -1.82 -16.17
N ALA A 166 5.98 -1.13 -15.14
CA ALA A 166 5.70 0.28 -14.91
C ALA A 166 6.19 1.17 -16.06
N GLN A 167 7.37 0.88 -16.61
CA GLN A 167 7.92 1.60 -17.78
C GLN A 167 7.05 1.39 -19.04
N ARG A 168 6.59 0.16 -19.31
CA ARG A 168 5.69 -0.10 -20.44
C ARG A 168 4.33 0.56 -20.29
N ILE A 169 3.78 0.62 -19.08
CA ILE A 169 2.54 1.37 -18.83
C ILE A 169 2.79 2.87 -19.04
N ALA A 170 3.89 3.40 -18.53
CA ALA A 170 4.24 4.82 -18.67
C ALA A 170 4.45 5.24 -20.14
N SER A 171 5.04 4.37 -20.96
CA SER A 171 5.26 4.60 -22.41
C SER A 171 4.02 4.30 -23.25
N GLY A 172 2.97 3.68 -22.68
CA GLY A 172 1.78 3.27 -23.43
C GLY A 172 1.95 1.96 -24.22
N ASP A 173 3.03 1.22 -24.03
CA ASP A 173 3.29 -0.08 -24.70
C ASP A 173 2.59 -1.23 -23.96
N VAL A 174 1.29 -1.06 -23.75
CA VAL A 174 0.38 -2.02 -23.11
C VAL A 174 -1.00 -1.96 -23.75
N PRO A 175 -1.85 -3.00 -23.59
CA PRO A 175 -3.24 -2.94 -24.02
C PRO A 175 -3.99 -1.72 -23.46
N ALA A 176 -4.95 -1.19 -24.23
CA ALA A 176 -5.69 0.03 -23.89
C ALA A 176 -6.32 0.00 -22.46
N GLU A 177 -6.73 -1.19 -22.00
CA GLU A 177 -7.29 -1.38 -20.66
C GLU A 177 -6.26 -1.13 -19.55
N MET A 178 -4.98 -1.33 -19.84
CA MET A 178 -3.89 -1.16 -18.87
C MET A 178 -3.21 0.22 -18.99
N ALA A 179 -3.43 0.97 -20.06
CA ALA A 179 -2.74 2.25 -20.31
C ALA A 179 -2.98 3.31 -19.24
N LYS A 180 -4.09 3.19 -18.48
CA LYS A 180 -4.43 4.11 -17.38
C LYS A 180 -4.14 3.53 -15.99
N MET A 181 -3.50 2.37 -15.92
CA MET A 181 -3.16 1.75 -14.65
C MET A 181 -1.88 2.33 -14.06
N ARG A 182 -1.75 2.16 -12.75
CA ARG A 182 -0.55 2.49 -11.99
C ARG A 182 -0.02 1.22 -11.30
N VAL A 183 1.27 1.03 -11.29
CA VAL A 183 1.93 -0.02 -10.50
C VAL A 183 2.38 0.60 -9.19
N LEU A 184 1.79 0.17 -8.10
CA LEU A 184 2.14 0.58 -6.75
C LEU A 184 2.87 -0.55 -6.05
N GLU A 185 4.08 -0.31 -5.60
CA GLU A 185 4.85 -1.24 -4.77
C GLU A 185 4.46 -1.07 -3.31
N LEU A 186 4.06 -2.17 -2.66
CA LEU A 186 3.67 -2.16 -1.25
C LEU A 186 4.91 -2.12 -0.36
N ASP A 187 5.03 -1.10 0.46
CA ASP A 187 6.05 -1.00 1.50
C ASP A 187 5.57 -1.65 2.80
N LEU A 188 5.85 -2.94 2.92
CA LEU A 188 5.48 -3.73 4.10
C LEU A 188 6.11 -3.20 5.40
N MET A 189 7.32 -2.62 5.31
CA MET A 189 8.00 -2.07 6.47
C MET A 189 7.21 -0.88 7.04
N ASN A 190 6.72 0.00 6.16
CA ASN A 190 5.89 1.14 6.56
C ASN A 190 4.51 0.70 7.05
N VAL A 191 3.92 -0.35 6.46
CA VAL A 191 2.64 -0.89 6.94
C VAL A 191 2.75 -1.41 8.37
N VAL A 192 3.87 -2.06 8.72
CA VAL A 192 4.14 -2.61 10.06
C VAL A 192 4.64 -1.54 11.02
N ALA A 193 5.34 -0.52 10.53
CA ALA A 193 5.96 0.50 11.37
C ALA A 193 4.95 1.17 12.30
N GLY A 194 5.25 1.16 13.61
CA GLY A 194 4.40 1.78 14.64
C GLY A 194 3.11 1.02 14.99
N THR A 195 2.84 -0.15 14.40
CA THR A 195 1.76 -1.02 14.87
C THR A 195 2.17 -1.67 16.20
N ARG A 196 1.31 -1.53 17.20
CA ARG A 196 1.53 -2.14 18.53
C ARG A 196 0.75 -3.45 18.70
N PHE A 197 -0.32 -3.59 17.95
CA PHE A 197 -1.21 -4.74 17.99
C PHE A 197 -1.46 -5.27 16.57
N ARG A 198 -1.78 -6.55 16.50
CA ARG A 198 -2.15 -7.21 15.24
C ARG A 198 -3.31 -6.49 14.52
N GLY A 199 -4.27 -5.96 15.27
CA GLY A 199 -5.42 -5.23 14.74
C GLY A 199 -5.04 -3.96 13.96
N ASP A 200 -4.00 -3.24 14.40
CA ASP A 200 -3.53 -2.02 13.73
C ASP A 200 -3.02 -2.33 12.32
N PHE A 201 -2.27 -3.43 12.17
CA PHE A 201 -1.79 -3.91 10.88
C PHE A 201 -2.95 -4.36 9.97
N GLU A 202 -3.88 -5.14 10.53
CA GLU A 202 -5.06 -5.63 9.80
C GLU A 202 -5.93 -4.46 9.31
N GLU A 203 -6.11 -3.45 10.12
CA GLU A 203 -6.86 -2.24 9.75
C GLU A 203 -6.18 -1.47 8.62
N ARG A 204 -4.86 -1.25 8.70
CA ARG A 204 -4.09 -0.58 7.64
C ARG A 204 -4.17 -1.34 6.32
N MET A 205 -3.94 -2.66 6.34
CA MET A 205 -4.05 -3.48 5.15
C MET A 205 -5.46 -3.44 4.54
N ASN A 206 -6.51 -3.48 5.37
CA ASN A 206 -7.88 -3.36 4.89
C ASN A 206 -8.15 -2.00 4.23
N ASN A 207 -7.62 -0.91 4.80
CA ASN A 207 -7.76 0.42 4.24
C ASN A 207 -7.02 0.54 2.91
N ILE A 208 -5.77 0.05 2.82
CA ILE A 208 -4.99 0.00 1.56
C ILE A 208 -5.76 -0.75 0.47
N ILE A 209 -6.29 -1.94 0.78
CA ILE A 209 -7.03 -2.74 -0.20
C ILE A 209 -8.31 -2.01 -0.64
N LYS A 210 -9.01 -1.38 0.29
CA LYS A 210 -10.23 -0.62 -0.01
C LYS A 210 -9.94 0.56 -0.91
N ASP A 211 -8.88 1.32 -0.65
CA ASP A 211 -8.48 2.46 -1.48
C ASP A 211 -8.10 1.99 -2.90
N ILE A 212 -7.42 0.83 -3.02
CA ILE A 212 -7.08 0.21 -4.32
C ILE A 212 -8.35 -0.23 -5.06
N GLU A 213 -9.31 -0.87 -4.37
CA GLU A 213 -10.58 -1.31 -4.96
C GLU A 213 -11.42 -0.10 -5.42
N GLU A 214 -11.42 1.02 -4.69
CA GLU A 214 -12.12 2.24 -5.04
C GLU A 214 -11.48 2.98 -6.23
N ASP A 215 -10.14 3.00 -6.34
CA ASP A 215 -9.43 3.55 -7.51
C ASP A 215 -9.67 2.67 -8.76
N GLY A 216 -9.62 1.36 -8.62
CA GLY A 216 -9.85 0.40 -9.70
C GLY A 216 -8.80 0.41 -10.83
N LYS A 217 -7.75 1.24 -10.74
CA LYS A 217 -6.68 1.39 -11.73
C LYS A 217 -5.30 1.06 -11.19
N VAL A 218 -5.24 0.33 -10.09
CA VAL A 218 -4.01 -0.03 -9.42
C VAL A 218 -3.65 -1.49 -9.71
N ILE A 219 -2.38 -1.72 -9.98
CA ILE A 219 -1.72 -3.03 -9.93
C ILE A 219 -0.80 -2.98 -8.71
N LEU A 220 -1.11 -3.77 -7.69
CA LEU A 220 -0.32 -3.85 -6.47
C LEU A 220 0.86 -4.81 -6.67
N PHE A 221 2.08 -4.29 -6.60
CA PHE A 221 3.29 -5.12 -6.58
C PHE A 221 3.68 -5.42 -5.13
N ILE A 222 3.88 -6.69 -4.85
CA ILE A 222 4.28 -7.19 -3.53
C ILE A 222 5.55 -7.99 -3.70
N ASP A 223 6.67 -7.40 -3.29
CA ASP A 223 7.91 -8.17 -3.22
C ASP A 223 7.89 -9.08 -2.00
N GLU A 224 8.61 -10.17 -2.06
CA GLU A 224 8.60 -11.22 -1.03
C GLU A 224 7.17 -11.62 -0.58
N LEU A 225 6.28 -11.88 -1.54
CA LEU A 225 4.86 -12.19 -1.30
C LEU A 225 4.65 -13.25 -0.20
N HIS A 226 5.59 -14.15 0.00
CA HIS A 226 5.54 -15.17 1.04
C HIS A 226 5.53 -14.61 2.46
N THR A 227 6.11 -13.43 2.69
CA THR A 227 6.15 -12.80 4.02
C THR A 227 4.76 -12.48 4.55
N ILE A 228 3.82 -12.14 3.65
CA ILE A 228 2.42 -11.88 3.99
C ILE A 228 1.51 -13.10 3.89
N MET A 229 1.96 -14.16 3.21
CA MET A 229 1.16 -15.37 2.96
C MET A 229 1.48 -16.52 3.89
N GLY A 230 2.56 -16.45 4.69
CA GLY A 230 3.16 -17.61 5.34
C GLY A 230 3.16 -17.67 6.86
N SER A 231 2.64 -16.71 7.55
CA SER A 231 2.84 -16.58 9.01
C SER A 231 1.94 -17.43 9.91
N GLY A 232 1.51 -18.60 9.44
CA GLY A 232 0.60 -19.49 10.20
C GLY A 232 1.25 -20.48 11.21
N SER A 233 2.58 -20.56 11.39
CA SER A 233 3.19 -21.65 12.16
C SER A 233 4.41 -21.30 13.03
N GLY A 234 4.63 -20.06 13.40
CA GLY A 234 5.72 -19.65 14.29
C GLY A 234 5.28 -18.71 15.40
N ILE A 235 6.07 -18.62 16.47
CA ILE A 235 5.83 -17.73 17.64
C ILE A 235 5.79 -16.24 17.25
N ASP A 236 6.25 -15.88 16.05
CA ASP A 236 6.22 -14.53 15.47
C ASP A 236 5.11 -14.32 14.43
N SER A 237 4.00 -15.05 14.49
CA SER A 237 2.88 -15.03 13.55
C SER A 237 2.02 -13.74 13.62
N THR A 238 2.65 -12.58 13.72
CA THR A 238 1.96 -11.29 13.86
C THR A 238 1.38 -10.73 12.55
N LEU A 239 1.80 -11.25 11.38
CA LEU A 239 1.48 -10.66 10.08
C LEU A 239 0.73 -11.67 9.18
N ASP A 240 -0.51 -12.01 9.48
CA ASP A 240 -1.35 -12.84 8.59
C ASP A 240 -2.22 -11.95 7.68
N ALA A 241 -1.57 -11.25 6.72
CA ALA A 241 -2.27 -10.49 5.70
C ALA A 241 -2.95 -11.40 4.65
N ALA A 242 -2.63 -12.70 4.63
CA ALA A 242 -3.26 -13.65 3.72
C ALA A 242 -4.79 -13.66 3.87
N ASN A 243 -5.29 -13.62 5.10
CA ASN A 243 -6.73 -13.62 5.37
C ASN A 243 -7.43 -12.33 4.92
N ILE A 244 -6.69 -11.23 4.77
CA ILE A 244 -7.20 -9.95 4.28
C ILE A 244 -7.15 -9.90 2.75
N LEU A 245 -6.05 -10.38 2.14
CA LEU A 245 -5.87 -10.40 0.69
C LEU A 245 -6.74 -11.46 -0.02
N LYS A 246 -6.91 -12.64 0.57
CA LYS A 246 -7.68 -13.74 -0.02
C LYS A 246 -9.08 -13.33 -0.48
N PRO A 247 -9.90 -12.61 0.30
CA PRO A 247 -11.22 -12.17 -0.14
C PRO A 247 -11.18 -11.21 -1.34
N ALA A 248 -10.27 -10.24 -1.36
CA ALA A 248 -10.11 -9.28 -2.45
C ALA A 248 -9.64 -9.97 -3.74
N LEU A 249 -8.65 -10.87 -3.64
CA LEU A 249 -8.21 -11.71 -4.75
C LEU A 249 -9.33 -12.63 -5.24
N ALA A 250 -10.16 -13.16 -4.33
CA ALA A 250 -11.28 -14.03 -4.69
C ALA A 250 -12.37 -13.30 -5.47
N ARG A 251 -12.67 -12.06 -5.12
CA ARG A 251 -13.61 -11.21 -5.87
C ARG A 251 -13.06 -10.79 -7.23
N GLY A 252 -11.73 -10.80 -7.42
CA GLY A 252 -11.07 -10.30 -8.64
C GLY A 252 -11.02 -8.78 -8.73
N THR A 253 -11.30 -8.09 -7.64
CA THR A 253 -11.26 -6.62 -7.53
C THR A 253 -9.84 -6.09 -7.36
N LEU A 254 -8.94 -6.93 -6.83
CA LEU A 254 -7.52 -6.62 -6.65
C LEU A 254 -6.68 -7.27 -7.75
N ARG A 255 -5.89 -6.47 -8.46
CA ARG A 255 -4.85 -6.94 -9.37
C ARG A 255 -3.51 -6.88 -8.68
N THR A 256 -2.82 -8.02 -8.59
CA THR A 256 -1.58 -8.13 -7.84
C THR A 256 -0.50 -8.80 -8.68
N VAL A 257 0.71 -8.28 -8.61
CA VAL A 257 1.93 -8.94 -9.06
C VAL A 257 2.74 -9.30 -7.81
N GLY A 258 2.98 -10.58 -7.59
CA GLY A 258 3.81 -11.03 -6.48
C GLY A 258 5.21 -11.45 -6.95
N ALA A 259 6.22 -11.34 -6.10
CA ALA A 259 7.54 -11.93 -6.31
C ALA A 259 7.90 -12.81 -5.11
N THR A 260 8.51 -13.96 -5.38
CA THR A 260 8.93 -14.92 -4.34
C THR A 260 9.99 -15.89 -4.88
N THR A 261 10.57 -16.71 -4.00
CA THR A 261 11.45 -17.82 -4.39
C THR A 261 10.64 -19.07 -4.76
N GLN A 262 11.31 -20.06 -5.41
CA GLN A 262 10.67 -21.33 -5.76
C GLN A 262 10.22 -22.11 -4.53
N GLU A 263 11.04 -22.14 -3.48
CA GLU A 263 10.73 -22.87 -2.24
C GLU A 263 9.52 -22.26 -1.51
N GLU A 264 9.51 -20.93 -1.37
CA GLU A 264 8.45 -20.22 -0.69
C GLU A 264 7.12 -20.26 -1.48
N TYR A 265 7.20 -20.23 -2.83
CA TYR A 265 6.02 -20.43 -3.67
C TYR A 265 5.36 -21.78 -3.41
N GLN A 266 6.15 -22.87 -3.40
CA GLN A 266 5.63 -24.22 -3.14
C GLN A 266 5.06 -24.36 -1.72
N LYS A 267 5.72 -23.74 -0.75
CA LYS A 267 5.34 -23.86 0.65
C LYS A 267 4.05 -23.08 0.99
N HIS A 268 3.90 -21.87 0.47
CA HIS A 268 2.87 -20.93 0.92
C HIS A 268 1.76 -20.64 -0.09
N ILE A 269 2.02 -20.76 -1.40
CA ILE A 269 1.06 -20.37 -2.45
C ILE A 269 0.49 -21.59 -3.16
N GLU A 270 1.34 -22.52 -3.58
CA GLU A 270 0.91 -23.68 -4.38
C GLU A 270 0.00 -24.63 -3.59
N LYS A 271 0.27 -24.80 -2.29
CA LYS A 271 -0.52 -25.65 -1.38
C LYS A 271 -1.84 -25.02 -0.98
N ASP A 272 -2.00 -23.72 -1.07
CA ASP A 272 -3.25 -23.04 -0.78
C ASP A 272 -4.15 -23.01 -2.00
N ALA A 273 -5.25 -23.78 -1.94
CA ALA A 273 -6.18 -23.92 -3.06
C ALA A 273 -6.87 -22.60 -3.47
N ALA A 274 -7.03 -21.65 -2.55
CA ALA A 274 -7.63 -20.37 -2.85
C ALA A 274 -6.65 -19.46 -3.62
N LEU A 275 -5.39 -19.47 -3.23
CA LEU A 275 -4.33 -18.68 -3.86
C LEU A 275 -3.91 -19.27 -5.21
N SER A 276 -3.71 -20.59 -5.30
CA SER A 276 -3.26 -21.27 -6.53
C SER A 276 -4.25 -21.12 -7.69
N ARG A 277 -5.55 -20.94 -7.38
CA ARG A 277 -6.59 -20.64 -8.39
C ARG A 277 -6.56 -19.18 -8.87
N ARG A 278 -5.93 -18.27 -8.14
CA ARG A 278 -5.93 -16.83 -8.43
C ARG A 278 -4.60 -16.35 -9.00
N PHE A 279 -3.53 -16.99 -8.58
CA PHE A 279 -2.19 -16.67 -9.04
C PHE A 279 -1.75 -17.54 -10.24
N ALA A 280 -1.03 -16.92 -11.17
CA ALA A 280 -0.40 -17.58 -12.30
C ALA A 280 1.12 -17.48 -12.17
N LYS A 281 1.79 -18.61 -12.07
CA LYS A 281 3.23 -18.69 -11.96
C LYS A 281 3.91 -18.19 -13.23
N VAL A 282 4.90 -17.32 -13.08
CA VAL A 282 5.86 -16.90 -14.11
C VAL A 282 7.24 -17.24 -13.57
N THR A 283 7.88 -18.24 -14.15
CA THR A 283 9.23 -18.64 -13.74
C THR A 283 10.24 -17.66 -14.32
N ILE A 284 11.13 -17.17 -13.48
CA ILE A 284 12.20 -16.25 -13.83
C ILE A 284 13.51 -16.99 -13.63
N GLU A 285 14.20 -17.22 -14.73
CA GLU A 285 15.49 -17.88 -14.72
C GLU A 285 16.63 -16.85 -14.72
N GLU A 286 17.81 -17.29 -14.33
CA GLU A 286 19.00 -16.48 -14.49
C GLU A 286 19.19 -16.12 -15.97
N PRO A 287 19.65 -14.90 -16.28
CA PRO A 287 19.91 -14.52 -17.66
C PRO A 287 21.05 -15.37 -18.24
N SER A 288 20.91 -15.76 -19.50
CA SER A 288 22.02 -16.40 -20.24
C SER A 288 23.24 -15.46 -20.36
N LEU A 289 24.39 -16.01 -20.68
CA LEU A 289 25.61 -15.18 -20.98
C LEU A 289 25.29 -14.08 -21.99
N ALA A 290 24.55 -14.40 -23.05
CA ALA A 290 24.18 -13.44 -24.09
C ALA A 290 23.23 -12.36 -23.55
N ASP A 291 22.26 -12.74 -22.76
CA ASP A 291 21.34 -11.80 -22.15
C ASP A 291 22.05 -10.91 -21.10
N SER A 292 22.97 -11.50 -20.31
CA SER A 292 23.82 -10.76 -19.36
C SER A 292 24.70 -9.71 -20.06
N MET A 293 25.24 -10.05 -21.20
CA MET A 293 25.98 -9.10 -22.05
C MET A 293 25.08 -7.95 -22.50
N THR A 294 23.90 -8.27 -23.00
CA THR A 294 22.92 -7.26 -23.45
C THR A 294 22.48 -6.35 -22.32
N ILE A 295 22.23 -6.91 -21.15
CA ILE A 295 21.85 -6.15 -19.94
C ILE A 295 22.98 -5.19 -19.55
N LEU A 296 24.20 -5.67 -19.41
CA LEU A 296 25.33 -4.83 -19.03
C LEU A 296 25.67 -3.77 -20.08
N GLN A 297 25.57 -4.09 -21.36
CA GLN A 297 25.77 -3.11 -22.43
C GLN A 297 24.72 -1.99 -22.35
N GLY A 298 23.49 -2.33 -22.08
CA GLY A 298 22.44 -1.32 -21.94
C GLY A 298 22.53 -0.48 -20.67
N LEU A 299 23.10 -1.01 -19.59
CA LEU A 299 23.35 -0.28 -18.34
C LEU A 299 24.68 0.48 -18.33
N LYS A 300 25.58 0.18 -19.29
CA LYS A 300 26.92 0.74 -19.38
C LYS A 300 26.96 2.27 -19.27
N ALA A 301 26.14 2.96 -20.06
CA ALA A 301 26.09 4.43 -20.04
C ALA A 301 25.67 5.01 -18.68
N THR A 302 24.79 4.33 -17.94
CA THR A 302 24.35 4.71 -16.60
C THR A 302 25.51 4.59 -15.61
N TYR A 303 26.24 3.47 -15.64
CA TYR A 303 27.43 3.27 -14.79
C TYR A 303 28.56 4.23 -15.12
N GLU A 304 28.86 4.44 -16.43
CA GLU A 304 29.89 5.40 -16.89
C GLU A 304 29.60 6.81 -16.36
N LYS A 305 28.33 7.26 -16.46
CA LYS A 305 27.91 8.57 -15.96
C LYS A 305 28.00 8.66 -14.44
N HIS A 306 27.60 7.63 -13.73
CA HIS A 306 27.59 7.62 -12.26
C HIS A 306 29.02 7.63 -11.69
N HIS A 307 29.87 6.75 -12.23
CA HIS A 307 31.24 6.57 -11.74
C HIS A 307 32.27 7.48 -12.43
N ARG A 308 31.82 8.23 -13.46
CA ARG A 308 32.72 9.13 -14.27
C ARG A 308 33.93 8.40 -14.86
N VAL A 309 33.71 7.18 -15.36
CA VAL A 309 34.70 6.34 -16.01
C VAL A 309 34.18 5.89 -17.37
N GLN A 310 35.09 5.44 -18.25
CA GLN A 310 34.71 4.75 -19.48
C GLN A 310 34.86 3.24 -19.28
N ILE A 311 33.88 2.48 -19.70
CA ILE A 311 33.86 1.02 -19.65
C ILE A 311 33.98 0.50 -21.06
N THR A 312 35.04 -0.27 -21.35
CA THR A 312 35.21 -0.85 -22.69
C THR A 312 34.30 -2.06 -22.88
N ASP A 313 34.04 -2.44 -24.13
CA ASP A 313 33.22 -3.62 -24.42
C ASP A 313 33.93 -4.92 -23.99
N GLU A 314 35.28 -4.95 -24.07
CA GLU A 314 36.07 -6.07 -23.53
C GLU A 314 35.94 -6.18 -21.99
N ALA A 315 35.82 -5.05 -21.29
CA ALA A 315 35.62 -5.07 -19.86
C ALA A 315 34.24 -5.66 -19.51
N VAL A 316 33.18 -5.30 -20.26
CA VAL A 316 31.84 -5.88 -20.11
C VAL A 316 31.86 -7.39 -20.36
N GLU A 317 32.50 -7.82 -21.46
CA GLU A 317 32.62 -9.23 -21.81
C GLU A 317 33.37 -10.03 -20.73
N THR A 318 34.47 -9.46 -20.23
CA THR A 318 35.26 -10.08 -19.16
C THR A 318 34.47 -10.20 -17.85
N ALA A 319 33.73 -9.13 -17.48
CA ALA A 319 32.92 -9.13 -16.31
C ALA A 319 31.83 -10.23 -16.33
N VAL A 320 31.11 -10.37 -17.45
CA VAL A 320 30.11 -11.43 -17.63
C VAL A 320 30.72 -12.83 -17.53
N LYS A 321 31.86 -13.06 -18.22
CA LYS A 321 32.54 -14.35 -18.17
C LYS A 321 33.08 -14.71 -16.81
N MET A 322 33.50 -13.72 -16.02
CA MET A 322 34.01 -13.95 -14.67
C MET A 322 32.89 -14.17 -13.67
N ALA A 323 31.77 -13.47 -13.82
CA ALA A 323 30.63 -13.62 -12.95
C ALA A 323 29.86 -14.96 -13.11
N HIS A 324 30.00 -15.59 -14.30
CA HIS A 324 29.34 -16.86 -14.61
C HIS A 324 30.10 -18.08 -14.07
N ARG A 325 31.32 -17.91 -13.55
CA ARG A 325 32.12 -18.99 -12.93
C ARG A 325 31.74 -19.24 -11.47
#